data_c0c88fb57a6cada33111e714b268f676
#
_entry.id   c0c88fb57a6cada33111e714b268f676
#
_cell.length_a   1.000
_cell.length_b   1.000
_cell.length_c   1.000
_cell.angle_alpha   90.00
_cell.angle_beta   90.00
_cell.angle_gamma   90.00
#
_symmetry.space_group_name_H-M   'P 1'
#
loop_
_entity.id
_entity.type
_entity.pdbx_description
1 polymer ?
#
loop_
_entity_poly.entity_id
_entity_poly.type
_entity_poly.pdbx_seq_one_letter_code
_entity_poly.pdbx_strand_id
1 'polypeptide(L)'
;MYENIRLQTSRLLLRPVSPDDLSTVYAYSSDGEHVKYMKYYPDESMEVCKKFLIQTCQEWSKEFPRCYVFAVIQNSRHIGEVSVYAEDEAFTIGELGWIIHRDYCNKGYASEAAQALLSFCQNTLHLNKVTACCDRRNSASMKIMETLGMTVTEKDIPRKYLKRDETAFEIKTEKILHLDLSSLKR
;
A
#
# COMPACT_ATOMS: atom_id res chain seq x y z
N MET A 1 -19.23 4.74 6.00
CA MET A 1 -19.73 3.54 5.26
C MET A 1 -18.66 2.43 5.17
N TYR A 2 -17.39 2.75 5.02
CA TYR A 2 -16.29 1.78 4.81
C TYR A 2 -15.53 1.36 6.09
N GLU A 3 -15.73 1.98 7.24
CA GLU A 3 -15.00 1.75 8.50
C GLU A 3 -15.09 0.31 9.03
N ASN A 4 -16.13 -0.40 8.67
CA ASN A 4 -16.37 -1.78 9.12
C ASN A 4 -15.91 -2.85 8.11
N ILE A 5 -15.27 -2.45 7.00
CA ILE A 5 -14.79 -3.41 6.01
C ILE A 5 -13.71 -4.31 6.63
N ARG A 6 -13.87 -5.60 6.40
CA ARG A 6 -12.90 -6.63 6.77
C ARG A 6 -12.72 -7.55 5.58
N LEU A 7 -11.47 -7.78 5.18
CA LEU A 7 -11.14 -8.73 4.12
C LEU A 7 -10.44 -9.92 4.78
N GLN A 8 -11.06 -11.09 4.68
CA GLN A 8 -10.52 -12.32 5.25
C GLN A 8 -9.85 -13.14 4.15
N THR A 9 -8.63 -13.60 4.41
CA THR A 9 -7.91 -14.55 3.56
C THR A 9 -7.70 -15.88 4.30
N SER A 10 -6.90 -16.78 3.74
CA SER A 10 -6.59 -18.05 4.41
C SER A 10 -5.77 -17.88 5.69
N ARG A 11 -4.91 -16.86 5.77
CA ARG A 11 -3.98 -16.64 6.89
C ARG A 11 -4.08 -15.25 7.52
N LEU A 12 -4.76 -14.30 6.87
CA LEU A 12 -4.74 -12.89 7.22
C LEU A 12 -6.15 -12.34 7.38
N LEU A 13 -6.25 -11.34 8.25
CA LEU A 13 -7.38 -10.42 8.31
C LEU A 13 -6.87 -9.02 7.93
N LEU A 14 -7.51 -8.38 6.96
CA LEU A 14 -7.27 -6.99 6.62
C LEU A 14 -8.41 -6.13 7.18
N ARG A 15 -8.08 -5.11 7.95
CA ARG A 15 -9.02 -4.12 8.49
C ARG A 15 -8.51 -2.70 8.26
N PRO A 16 -9.35 -1.67 8.29
CA PRO A 16 -8.86 -0.30 8.32
C PRO A 16 -7.76 -0.13 9.38
N VAL A 17 -6.74 0.65 9.07
CA VAL A 17 -5.74 1.04 10.07
C VAL A 17 -6.41 1.83 11.19
N SER A 18 -5.83 1.78 12.38
CA SER A 18 -6.30 2.50 13.56
C SER A 18 -5.14 3.18 14.29
N PRO A 19 -5.40 4.16 15.15
CA PRO A 19 -4.36 4.77 15.97
C PRO A 19 -3.59 3.77 16.86
N ASP A 20 -4.20 2.64 17.21
CA ASP A 20 -3.59 1.57 18.00
C ASP A 20 -2.46 0.83 17.24
N ASP A 21 -2.42 0.98 15.91
CA ASP A 21 -1.38 0.38 15.07
C ASP A 21 -0.05 1.16 15.10
N LEU A 22 -0.02 2.34 15.74
CA LEU A 22 1.10 3.28 15.71
C LEU A 22 2.45 2.64 16.02
N SER A 23 2.53 1.80 17.04
CA SER A 23 3.81 1.18 17.43
C SER A 23 4.37 0.27 16.34
N THR A 24 3.52 -0.50 15.67
CA THR A 24 3.94 -1.39 14.57
C THR A 24 4.25 -0.58 13.31
N VAL A 25 3.42 0.42 12.99
CA VAL A 25 3.67 1.29 11.83
C VAL A 25 5.02 1.99 11.98
N TYR A 26 5.28 2.58 13.15
CA TYR A 26 6.56 3.24 13.41
C TYR A 26 7.75 2.27 13.38
N ALA A 27 7.59 1.04 13.89
CA ALA A 27 8.65 0.05 13.88
C ALA A 27 9.18 -0.27 12.47
N TYR A 28 8.31 -0.36 11.46
CA TYR A 28 8.76 -0.60 10.09
C TYR A 28 9.01 0.68 9.30
N SER A 29 8.30 1.77 9.57
CA SER A 29 8.44 3.02 8.80
C SER A 29 9.68 3.83 9.20
N SER A 30 10.19 3.68 10.42
CA SER A 30 11.43 4.31 10.87
C SER A 30 12.70 3.55 10.51
N ASP A 31 12.59 2.27 10.09
CA ASP A 31 13.74 1.46 9.68
C ASP A 31 14.19 1.81 8.26
N GLY A 32 15.24 2.65 8.14
CA GLY A 32 15.74 3.14 6.86
C GLY A 32 16.15 2.05 5.87
N GLU A 33 16.69 0.93 6.34
CA GLU A 33 17.02 -0.20 5.47
C GLU A 33 15.78 -0.93 4.97
N HIS A 34 14.74 -0.98 5.81
CA HIS A 34 13.48 -1.61 5.43
C HIS A 34 12.71 -0.80 4.40
N VAL A 35 12.67 0.52 4.56
CA VAL A 35 11.91 1.43 3.67
C VAL A 35 12.74 2.04 2.54
N LYS A 36 14.00 1.65 2.34
CA LYS A 36 14.91 2.24 1.36
C LYS A 36 14.38 2.28 -0.09
N TYR A 37 13.44 1.41 -0.43
CA TYR A 37 12.78 1.37 -1.73
C TYR A 37 11.34 1.89 -1.72
N MET A 38 10.86 2.40 -0.56
CA MET A 38 9.54 2.99 -0.47
C MET A 38 9.53 4.41 -1.05
N LYS A 39 8.35 4.94 -1.33
CA LYS A 39 8.14 6.30 -1.86
C LYS A 39 8.35 7.43 -0.84
N TYR A 40 8.63 7.08 0.40
CA TYR A 40 8.85 8.02 1.49
C TYR A 40 10.16 7.72 2.22
N TYR A 41 10.66 8.72 2.90
CA TYR A 41 11.80 8.58 3.80
C TYR A 41 11.38 7.91 5.11
N PRO A 42 12.33 7.31 5.85
CA PRO A 42 12.05 6.80 7.19
C PRO A 42 11.42 7.87 8.07
N ASP A 43 10.44 7.47 8.88
CA ASP A 43 9.83 8.37 9.87
C ASP A 43 10.86 8.77 10.92
N GLU A 44 11.14 10.08 11.05
CA GLU A 44 12.13 10.60 11.97
C GLU A 44 11.68 10.52 13.44
N SER A 45 10.38 10.45 13.69
CA SER A 45 9.82 10.32 15.03
C SER A 45 8.45 9.65 15.01
N MET A 46 8.06 9.10 16.16
CA MET A 46 6.73 8.53 16.38
C MET A 46 5.62 9.58 16.20
N GLU A 47 5.91 10.86 16.49
CA GLU A 47 4.93 11.94 16.31
C GLU A 47 4.62 12.20 14.82
N VAL A 48 5.62 12.16 13.95
CA VAL A 48 5.44 12.27 12.49
C VAL A 48 4.59 11.10 11.99
N CYS A 49 4.93 9.89 12.40
CA CYS A 49 4.18 8.69 12.07
C CYS A 49 2.73 8.77 12.54
N LYS A 50 2.49 9.24 13.78
CA LYS A 50 1.15 9.39 14.38
C LYS A 50 0.28 10.37 13.59
N LYS A 51 0.82 11.51 13.18
CA LYS A 51 0.08 12.49 12.36
C LYS A 51 -0.39 11.88 11.05
N PHE A 52 0.52 11.19 10.36
CA PHE A 52 0.17 10.50 9.11
C PHE A 52 -0.90 9.43 9.34
N LEU A 53 -0.76 8.61 10.39
CA LEU A 53 -1.73 7.55 10.70
C LEU A 53 -3.12 8.12 11.02
N ILE A 54 -3.21 9.21 11.78
CA ILE A 54 -4.48 9.89 12.08
C ILE A 54 -5.14 10.39 10.79
N GLN A 55 -4.39 11.04 9.90
CA GLN A 55 -4.92 11.50 8.62
C GLN A 55 -5.43 10.33 7.77
N THR A 56 -4.69 9.24 7.73
CA THR A 56 -5.09 8.02 7.02
C THR A 56 -6.37 7.42 7.61
N CYS A 57 -6.51 7.38 8.93
CA CYS A 57 -7.74 6.91 9.59
C CYS A 57 -8.94 7.81 9.24
N GLN A 58 -8.75 9.13 9.17
CA GLN A 58 -9.80 10.07 8.83
C GLN A 58 -10.31 9.90 7.38
N GLU A 59 -9.48 9.39 6.46
CA GLU A 59 -9.93 9.11 5.09
C GLU A 59 -11.11 8.14 5.06
N TRP A 60 -11.11 7.12 5.92
CA TRP A 60 -12.17 6.11 5.98
C TRP A 60 -13.55 6.67 6.33
N SER A 61 -13.60 7.82 7.02
CA SER A 61 -14.84 8.49 7.45
C SER A 61 -15.42 9.45 6.38
N LYS A 62 -14.67 9.73 5.31
CA LYS A 62 -15.14 10.62 4.24
C LYS A 62 -16.23 9.96 3.42
N GLU A 63 -17.10 10.77 2.87
CA GLU A 63 -18.13 10.33 1.90
C GLU A 63 -17.47 9.74 0.64
N PHE A 64 -16.37 10.37 0.19
CA PHE A 64 -15.56 9.94 -0.96
C PHE A 64 -14.11 9.81 -0.55
N PRO A 65 -13.70 8.68 0.07
CA PRO A 65 -12.31 8.44 0.43
C PRO A 65 -11.41 8.40 -0.81
N ARG A 66 -10.24 9.02 -0.71
CA ARG A 66 -9.23 9.03 -1.78
C ARG A 66 -8.14 7.99 -1.56
N CYS A 67 -8.12 7.35 -0.40
CA CYS A 67 -7.27 6.20 -0.13
C CYS A 67 -7.92 5.24 0.86
N TYR A 68 -7.53 3.99 0.74
CA TYR A 68 -7.89 2.92 1.67
C TYR A 68 -6.61 2.21 2.10
N VAL A 69 -6.28 2.32 3.38
CA VAL A 69 -5.12 1.65 3.97
C VAL A 69 -5.60 0.60 4.97
N PHE A 70 -5.26 -0.64 4.70
CA PHE A 70 -5.61 -1.78 5.54
C PHE A 70 -4.40 -2.22 6.36
N ALA A 71 -4.57 -2.35 7.65
CA ALA A 71 -3.68 -3.10 8.51
C ALA A 71 -3.78 -4.60 8.18
N VAL A 72 -2.66 -5.25 7.99
CA VAL A 72 -2.56 -6.70 7.77
C VAL A 72 -2.34 -7.39 9.10
N ILE A 73 -3.29 -8.22 9.51
CA ILE A 73 -3.30 -8.91 10.79
C ILE A 73 -3.06 -10.41 10.58
N GLN A 74 -2.07 -10.96 11.28
CA GLN A 74 -1.76 -12.38 11.30
C GLN A 74 -1.71 -12.86 12.76
N ASN A 75 -2.52 -13.86 13.11
CA ASN A 75 -2.62 -14.38 14.50
C ASN A 75 -2.77 -13.24 15.53
N SER A 76 -3.73 -12.34 15.31
CA SER A 76 -4.02 -11.17 16.15
C SER A 76 -2.87 -10.13 16.24
N ARG A 77 -1.82 -10.24 15.42
CA ARG A 77 -0.71 -9.28 15.38
C ARG A 77 -0.79 -8.45 14.11
N HIS A 78 -0.63 -7.15 14.24
CA HIS A 78 -0.44 -6.27 13.10
C HIS A 78 0.98 -6.49 12.54
N ILE A 79 1.08 -6.87 11.26
CA ILE A 79 2.33 -7.25 10.62
C ILE A 79 2.70 -6.39 9.40
N GLY A 80 1.88 -5.41 9.04
CA GLY A 80 2.12 -4.55 7.89
C GLY A 80 0.84 -3.93 7.35
N GLU A 81 0.94 -3.31 6.18
CA GLU A 81 -0.16 -2.61 5.53
C GLU A 81 -0.23 -2.94 4.04
N VAL A 82 -1.44 -2.88 3.49
CA VAL A 82 -1.69 -2.75 2.06
C VAL A 82 -2.63 -1.60 1.79
N SER A 83 -2.46 -0.91 0.68
CA SER A 83 -3.18 0.33 0.40
C SER A 83 -3.54 0.48 -1.06
N VAL A 84 -4.60 1.24 -1.33
CA VAL A 84 -4.93 1.78 -2.65
C VAL A 84 -5.18 3.26 -2.55
N TYR A 85 -4.57 4.04 -3.43
CA TYR A 85 -4.71 5.49 -3.56
C TYR A 85 -5.32 5.85 -4.90
N ALA A 86 -6.25 6.80 -4.92
CA ALA A 86 -6.84 7.29 -6.17
C ALA A 86 -5.81 8.02 -7.02
N GLU A 87 -5.68 7.64 -8.29
CA GLU A 87 -4.81 8.31 -9.27
C GLU A 87 -5.55 9.31 -10.14
N ASP A 88 -6.88 9.21 -10.26
CA ASP A 88 -7.72 10.12 -11.04
C ASP A 88 -8.86 10.71 -10.18
N GLU A 89 -9.48 11.79 -10.63
CA GLU A 89 -10.56 12.46 -9.89
C GLU A 89 -11.76 11.54 -9.62
N ALA A 90 -12.12 10.74 -10.61
CA ALA A 90 -13.27 9.83 -10.50
C ALA A 90 -12.98 8.56 -9.69
N PHE A 91 -11.74 8.37 -9.24
CA PHE A 91 -11.26 7.14 -8.60
C PHE A 91 -11.59 5.88 -9.41
N THR A 92 -11.33 5.93 -10.71
CA THR A 92 -11.44 4.77 -11.60
C THR A 92 -10.12 4.02 -11.75
N ILE A 93 -9.01 4.69 -11.39
CA ILE A 93 -7.65 4.14 -11.38
C ILE A 93 -7.11 4.25 -9.95
N GLY A 94 -6.52 3.16 -9.45
CA GLY A 94 -5.93 3.13 -8.12
C GLY A 94 -4.48 2.65 -8.13
N GLU A 95 -3.61 3.34 -7.37
CA GLU A 95 -2.24 2.90 -7.14
C GLU A 95 -2.17 2.01 -5.89
N LEU A 96 -1.67 0.78 -6.06
CA LEU A 96 -1.50 -0.18 -4.98
C LEU A 96 -0.17 0.02 -4.26
N GLY A 97 -0.19 -0.18 -2.93
CA GLY A 97 0.99 -0.20 -2.08
C GLY A 97 0.95 -1.34 -1.09
N TRP A 98 2.12 -1.77 -0.62
CA TRP A 98 2.29 -2.80 0.42
C TRP A 98 3.59 -2.61 1.18
N ILE A 99 3.54 -2.93 2.47
CA ILE A 99 4.69 -3.08 3.33
C ILE A 99 4.37 -4.16 4.38
N ILE A 100 5.31 -5.05 4.64
CA ILE A 100 5.21 -6.08 5.68
C ILE A 100 6.42 -5.92 6.60
N HIS A 101 6.20 -5.91 7.90
CA HIS A 101 7.25 -5.84 8.92
C HIS A 101 8.33 -6.89 8.66
N ARG A 102 9.59 -6.53 8.85
CA ARG A 102 10.79 -7.33 8.52
C ARG A 102 10.68 -8.80 8.97
N ASP A 103 10.23 -9.04 10.20
CA ASP A 103 10.15 -10.40 10.79
C ASP A 103 9.12 -11.30 10.10
N TYR A 104 8.24 -10.71 9.29
CA TYR A 104 7.18 -11.39 8.56
C TYR A 104 7.40 -11.43 7.06
N CYS A 105 8.51 -10.87 6.57
CA CYS A 105 8.88 -10.93 5.16
C CYS A 105 9.18 -12.37 4.68
N ASN A 106 9.16 -12.58 3.37
CA ASN A 106 9.46 -13.85 2.69
C ASN A 106 8.54 -15.03 3.06
N LYS A 107 7.37 -14.78 3.65
CA LYS A 107 6.36 -15.79 4.03
C LYS A 107 5.11 -15.75 3.12
N GLY A 108 5.14 -14.92 2.06
CA GLY A 108 4.04 -14.76 1.10
C GLY A 108 2.90 -13.86 1.59
N TYR A 109 2.98 -13.26 2.78
CA TYR A 109 1.91 -12.43 3.34
C TYR A 109 1.62 -11.19 2.50
N ALA A 110 2.65 -10.53 1.96
CA ALA A 110 2.45 -9.37 1.09
C ALA A 110 1.65 -9.71 -0.17
N SER A 111 1.98 -10.82 -0.85
CA SER A 111 1.25 -11.26 -2.05
C SER A 111 -0.20 -11.65 -1.72
N GLU A 112 -0.43 -12.35 -0.59
CA GLU A 112 -1.76 -12.73 -0.15
C GLU A 112 -2.62 -11.51 0.21
N ALA A 113 -2.07 -10.55 0.93
CA ALA A 113 -2.75 -9.31 1.28
C ALA A 113 -3.03 -8.45 0.04
N ALA A 114 -2.06 -8.33 -0.88
CA ALA A 114 -2.22 -7.59 -2.12
C ALA A 114 -3.27 -8.21 -3.05
N GLN A 115 -3.41 -9.55 -3.08
CA GLN A 115 -4.47 -10.22 -3.82
C GLN A 115 -5.86 -9.92 -3.24
N ALA A 116 -6.00 -9.87 -1.90
CA ALA A 116 -7.24 -9.49 -1.25
C ALA A 116 -7.59 -8.03 -1.53
N LEU A 117 -6.59 -7.13 -1.50
CA LEU A 117 -6.75 -5.73 -1.88
C LEU A 117 -7.19 -5.58 -3.35
N LEU A 118 -6.59 -6.34 -4.26
CA LEU A 118 -6.98 -6.34 -5.68
C LEU A 118 -8.44 -6.73 -5.85
N SER A 119 -8.90 -7.76 -5.14
CA SER A 119 -10.31 -8.17 -5.13
C SER A 119 -11.24 -7.08 -4.58
N PHE A 120 -10.80 -6.34 -3.56
CA PHE A 120 -11.53 -5.19 -3.03
C PHE A 120 -11.62 -4.05 -4.05
N CYS A 121 -10.52 -3.72 -4.75
CA CYS A 121 -10.51 -2.73 -5.83
C CYS A 121 -11.50 -3.08 -6.94
N GLN A 122 -11.55 -4.35 -7.33
CA GLN A 122 -12.41 -4.84 -8.40
C GLN A 122 -13.90 -4.90 -7.98
N ASN A 123 -14.18 -5.52 -6.82
CA ASN A 123 -15.54 -5.93 -6.46
C ASN A 123 -16.28 -4.90 -5.59
N THR A 124 -15.54 -4.05 -4.86
CA THR A 124 -16.13 -3.05 -3.95
C THR A 124 -15.95 -1.62 -4.47
N LEU A 125 -14.75 -1.27 -4.93
CA LEU A 125 -14.48 0.05 -5.48
C LEU A 125 -14.83 0.16 -6.96
N HIS A 126 -15.01 -0.97 -7.65
CA HIS A 126 -15.30 -1.05 -9.09
C HIS A 126 -14.29 -0.30 -9.96
N LEU A 127 -13.01 -0.32 -9.57
CA LEU A 127 -11.96 0.29 -10.36
C LEU A 127 -11.84 -0.37 -11.73
N ASN A 128 -11.49 0.41 -12.73
CA ASN A 128 -11.22 -0.08 -14.08
C ASN A 128 -9.78 -0.57 -14.22
N LYS A 129 -8.85 0.06 -13.49
CA LYS A 129 -7.42 -0.19 -13.59
C LYS A 129 -6.75 -0.04 -12.23
N VAL A 130 -5.74 -0.85 -11.99
CA VAL A 130 -4.79 -0.62 -10.90
C VAL A 130 -3.39 -0.47 -11.44
N THR A 131 -2.60 0.34 -10.78
CA THR A 131 -1.18 0.53 -11.02
C THR A 131 -0.40 0.16 -9.77
N ALA A 132 0.87 -0.09 -9.91
CA ALA A 132 1.83 -0.14 -8.81
C ALA A 132 3.20 0.29 -9.35
N CYS A 133 3.98 0.91 -8.50
CA CYS A 133 5.32 1.29 -8.85
C CYS A 133 6.32 0.86 -7.79
N CYS A 134 7.55 0.64 -8.20
CA CYS A 134 8.65 0.35 -7.29
C CYS A 134 9.99 0.80 -7.86
N ASP A 135 10.94 1.06 -6.98
CA ASP A 135 12.35 1.18 -7.36
C ASP A 135 12.76 -0.08 -8.13
N ARG A 136 13.47 0.08 -9.25
CA ARG A 136 13.90 -1.03 -10.13
C ARG A 136 14.73 -2.10 -9.43
N ARG A 137 15.33 -1.75 -8.28
CA ARG A 137 16.14 -2.67 -7.44
C ARG A 137 15.28 -3.47 -6.46
N ASN A 138 14.00 -3.12 -6.29
CA ASN A 138 13.09 -3.81 -5.38
C ASN A 138 12.50 -5.08 -6.02
N SER A 139 13.33 -6.13 -6.08
CA SER A 139 12.92 -7.41 -6.66
C SER A 139 11.75 -8.07 -5.90
N ALA A 140 11.63 -7.83 -4.60
CA ALA A 140 10.53 -8.37 -3.80
C ALA A 140 9.18 -7.77 -4.23
N SER A 141 9.12 -6.44 -4.41
CA SER A 141 7.92 -5.76 -4.91
C SER A 141 7.59 -6.19 -6.35
N MET A 142 8.59 -6.30 -7.22
CA MET A 142 8.40 -6.80 -8.59
C MET A 142 7.74 -8.17 -8.62
N LYS A 143 8.19 -9.10 -7.79
CA LYS A 143 7.62 -10.44 -7.70
C LYS A 143 6.15 -10.43 -7.25
N ILE A 144 5.77 -9.52 -6.35
CA ILE A 144 4.37 -9.35 -5.93
C ILE A 144 3.53 -8.87 -7.12
N MET A 145 3.97 -7.84 -7.84
CA MET A 145 3.28 -7.31 -9.01
C MET A 145 3.07 -8.36 -10.09
N GLU A 146 4.11 -9.17 -10.38
CA GLU A 146 4.04 -10.29 -11.32
C GLU A 146 3.03 -11.35 -10.85
N THR A 147 3.00 -11.67 -9.55
CA THR A 147 2.03 -12.61 -8.97
C THR A 147 0.59 -12.11 -9.10
N LEU A 148 0.38 -10.80 -9.07
CA LEU A 148 -0.92 -10.16 -9.33
C LEU A 148 -1.30 -10.14 -10.81
N GLY A 149 -0.41 -10.55 -11.71
CA GLY A 149 -0.63 -10.50 -13.17
C GLY A 149 -0.42 -9.12 -13.79
N MET A 150 0.27 -8.23 -13.08
CA MET A 150 0.54 -6.88 -13.59
C MET A 150 1.61 -6.91 -14.68
N THR A 151 1.45 -6.04 -15.68
CA THR A 151 2.39 -5.89 -16.80
C THR A 151 3.16 -4.58 -16.71
N VAL A 152 4.44 -4.60 -17.08
CA VAL A 152 5.28 -3.41 -17.11
C VAL A 152 4.82 -2.49 -18.25
N THR A 153 4.45 -1.26 -17.92
CA THR A 153 4.07 -0.23 -18.89
C THR A 153 5.15 0.80 -19.11
N GLU A 154 5.84 1.16 -18.04
CA GLU A 154 6.87 2.18 -18.09
C GLU A 154 8.10 1.74 -17.30
N LYS A 155 9.28 2.06 -17.82
CA LYS A 155 10.56 1.73 -17.21
C LYS A 155 11.37 3.00 -17.02
N ASP A 156 12.16 3.01 -15.95
CA ASP A 156 13.17 4.04 -15.70
C ASP A 156 12.59 5.47 -15.64
N ILE A 157 11.40 5.62 -15.01
CA ILE A 157 10.75 6.90 -14.79
C ILE A 157 11.32 7.56 -13.55
N PRO A 158 11.83 8.80 -13.65
CA PRO A 158 12.22 9.54 -12.46
C PRO A 158 10.99 9.96 -11.65
N ARG A 159 10.92 9.57 -10.39
CA ARG A 159 9.88 10.01 -9.45
C ARG A 159 10.47 10.74 -8.27
N LYS A 160 9.73 11.75 -7.82
CA LYS A 160 10.07 12.54 -6.65
C LYS A 160 9.59 11.82 -5.39
N TYR A 161 10.51 11.60 -4.46
CA TYR A 161 10.26 11.04 -3.16
C TYR A 161 10.28 12.16 -2.13
N LEU A 162 9.21 12.28 -1.35
CA LEU A 162 9.08 13.33 -0.35
C LEU A 162 9.28 12.75 1.05
N LYS A 163 9.87 13.54 1.94
CA LYS A 163 9.67 13.34 3.37
C LYS A 163 8.18 13.53 3.69
N ARG A 164 7.68 12.87 4.73
CA ARG A 164 6.27 13.02 5.14
C ARG A 164 5.91 14.44 5.58
N ASP A 165 6.89 15.22 6.01
CA ASP A 165 6.77 16.65 6.32
C ASP A 165 7.00 17.58 5.11
N GLU A 166 7.20 16.99 3.91
CA GLU A 166 7.44 17.67 2.64
C GLU A 166 8.70 18.56 2.59
N THR A 167 9.58 18.48 3.59
CA THR A 167 10.76 19.38 3.74
C THR A 167 11.91 19.03 2.81
N ALA A 168 11.96 17.78 2.33
CA ALA A 168 13.03 17.32 1.44
C ALA A 168 12.50 16.28 0.43
N PHE A 169 13.23 16.12 -0.67
CA PHE A 169 12.91 15.10 -1.68
C PHE A 169 14.19 14.52 -2.31
N GLU A 170 14.02 13.32 -2.87
CA GLU A 170 15.00 12.63 -3.72
C GLU A 170 14.32 12.20 -5.02
N ILE A 171 15.07 12.14 -6.11
CA ILE A 171 14.59 11.57 -7.37
C ILE A 171 15.13 10.15 -7.47
N LYS A 172 14.23 9.17 -7.54
CA LYS A 172 14.55 7.75 -7.76
C LYS A 172 14.00 7.30 -9.11
N THR A 173 14.60 6.26 -9.65
CA THR A 173 14.16 5.65 -10.91
C THR A 173 13.27 4.46 -10.62
N GLU A 174 12.05 4.49 -11.15
CA GLU A 174 11.02 3.48 -10.91
C GLU A 174 10.61 2.71 -12.16
N LYS A 175 10.01 1.54 -11.94
CA LYS A 175 9.16 0.84 -12.90
C LYS A 175 7.71 0.99 -12.50
N ILE A 176 6.86 1.25 -13.48
CA ILE A 176 5.41 1.28 -13.30
C ILE A 176 4.81 0.05 -13.98
N LEU A 177 3.95 -0.65 -13.27
CA LEU A 177 3.17 -1.77 -13.76
C LEU A 177 1.69 -1.47 -13.63
N HIS A 178 0.88 -2.05 -14.49
CA HIS A 178 -0.57 -1.94 -14.41
C HIS A 178 -1.28 -3.28 -14.60
N LEU A 179 -2.52 -3.33 -14.17
CA LEU A 179 -3.48 -4.39 -14.45
C LEU A 179 -4.82 -3.77 -14.82
N ASP A 180 -5.33 -4.11 -16.01
CA ASP A 180 -6.68 -3.72 -16.44
C ASP A 180 -7.70 -4.68 -15.82
N LEU A 181 -8.52 -4.17 -14.90
CA LEU A 181 -9.52 -4.94 -14.18
C LEU A 181 -10.80 -5.17 -15.02
N SER A 182 -11.02 -4.39 -16.05
CA SER A 182 -12.18 -4.55 -16.93
C SER A 182 -12.13 -5.87 -17.70
N SER A 183 -10.93 -6.36 -18.00
CA SER A 183 -10.71 -7.64 -18.68
C SER A 183 -10.95 -8.87 -17.80
N LEU A 184 -11.00 -8.70 -16.47
CA LEU A 184 -11.22 -9.77 -15.49
C LEU A 184 -12.70 -9.97 -15.13
N LYS A 185 -13.59 -9.12 -15.63
CA LYS A 185 -15.06 -9.22 -15.44
C LYS A 185 -15.66 -10.23 -16.43
N ARG A 186 -15.26 -11.50 -16.33
CA ARG A 186 -15.88 -12.59 -17.09
C ARG A 186 -16.45 -13.66 -16.17
#